data_7666e317f0a1f5bd1cd403363f1266fb
#
_entry.id   7666e317f0a1f5bd1cd403363f1266fb
#
_cell.length_a   1.000
_cell.length_b   1.000
_cell.length_c   1.000
_cell.angle_alpha   90.00
_cell.angle_beta   90.00
_cell.angle_gamma   90.00
#
_symmetry.space_group_name_H-M   'P 1'
#
loop_
_entity.id
_entity.type
_entity.pdbx_description
1 polymer ?
#
loop_
_entity_poly.entity_id
_entity_poly.type
_entity_poly.pdbx_seq_one_letter_code
_entity_poly.pdbx_strand_id
1 'polypeptide(L)'
;MYLGDGQNLADTLRLTYDGWYFATHGKQLRFLRHKTRDRNESASEVIFPITPELQKIIDKYGNEPKLDKRVFPIMSEWITPEQEVWVIQRYNRYIREHMAKVVELLGIEQKPSSTWARHSFATNLNNFGIVPYKYISDSMGHSGNGDITSNYIGAYPLDKMLEYNWYLLNEERQNKATDKQMVLELLKK
;
A
#
# COMPACT_ATOMS: atom_id res chain seq x y z
N MET A 1 1.79 -5.07 1.83
CA MET A 1 1.22 -4.03 2.71
C MET A 1 2.05 -2.73 2.69
N TYR A 2 3.25 -2.68 3.26
CA TYR A 2 4.08 -1.46 3.30
C TYR A 2 4.37 -0.90 1.90
N LEU A 3 4.91 -1.71 1.00
CA LEU A 3 5.20 -1.35 -0.40
C LEU A 3 3.95 -1.27 -1.30
N GLY A 4 2.80 -1.68 -0.83
CA GLY A 4 1.51 -1.52 -1.51
C GLY A 4 0.71 -0.40 -0.86
N ASP A 5 1.32 0.76 -0.70
CA ASP A 5 0.71 2.00 -0.24
C ASP A 5 0.01 1.90 1.12
N GLY A 6 0.61 1.15 2.05
CA GLY A 6 0.07 1.01 3.39
C GLY A 6 -1.27 0.29 3.45
N GLN A 7 -1.55 -0.60 2.52
CA GLN A 7 -2.79 -1.39 2.52
C GLN A 7 -2.97 -2.15 3.83
N ASN A 8 -4.21 -2.29 4.29
CA ASN A 8 -4.49 -3.21 5.39
C ASN A 8 -4.42 -4.67 4.94
N LEU A 9 -4.30 -5.58 5.88
CA LEU A 9 -4.16 -7.00 5.57
C LEU A 9 -5.35 -7.52 4.75
N ALA A 10 -6.57 -7.16 5.12
CA ALA A 10 -7.78 -7.65 4.46
C ALA A 10 -7.82 -7.23 2.98
N ASP A 11 -7.52 -5.96 2.68
CA ASP A 11 -7.50 -5.46 1.32
C ASP A 11 -6.34 -6.10 0.53
N THR A 12 -5.15 -6.27 1.14
CA THR A 12 -4.01 -6.96 0.52
C THR A 12 -4.33 -8.41 0.13
N LEU A 13 -5.04 -9.14 1.00
CA LEU A 13 -5.42 -10.53 0.72
C LEU A 13 -6.51 -10.66 -0.34
N ARG A 14 -7.30 -9.60 -0.57
CA ARG A 14 -8.35 -9.53 -1.57
C ARG A 14 -7.90 -9.02 -2.94
N LEU A 15 -6.68 -8.48 -3.04
CA LEU A 15 -6.18 -7.94 -4.31
C LEU A 15 -6.32 -8.94 -5.45
N THR A 16 -6.82 -8.48 -6.58
CA THR A 16 -6.94 -9.25 -7.82
C THR A 16 -6.25 -8.54 -8.96
N TYR A 17 -5.85 -9.29 -9.97
CA TYR A 17 -5.42 -8.75 -11.25
C TYR A 17 -6.67 -8.36 -12.05
N ASP A 18 -7.02 -7.10 -12.03
CA ASP A 18 -8.17 -6.58 -12.75
C ASP A 18 -7.81 -6.02 -14.14
N GLY A 19 -8.81 -5.52 -14.87
CA GLY A 19 -8.59 -4.92 -16.18
C GLY A 19 -7.63 -3.72 -16.17
N TRP A 20 -7.53 -2.99 -15.05
CA TRP A 20 -6.58 -1.87 -14.89
C TRP A 20 -5.12 -2.34 -14.86
N TYR A 21 -4.84 -3.44 -14.16
CA TYR A 21 -3.51 -4.05 -14.16
C TYR A 21 -3.03 -4.33 -15.58
N PHE A 22 -3.86 -4.95 -16.41
CA PHE A 22 -3.51 -5.26 -17.80
C PHE A 22 -3.44 -4.01 -18.69
N ALA A 23 -4.33 -3.04 -18.51
CA ALA A 23 -4.32 -1.78 -19.24
C ALA A 23 -3.07 -0.94 -18.92
N THR A 24 -2.52 -1.06 -17.72
CA THR A 24 -1.28 -0.39 -17.30
C THR A 24 -0.02 -1.24 -17.52
N HIS A 25 -0.13 -2.35 -18.25
CA HIS A 25 0.98 -3.27 -18.50
C HIS A 25 1.68 -3.75 -17.23
N GLY A 26 0.91 -4.07 -16.20
CA GLY A 26 1.42 -4.55 -14.92
C GLY A 26 2.09 -3.49 -14.05
N LYS A 27 1.89 -2.21 -14.32
CA LYS A 27 2.56 -1.12 -13.57
C LYS A 27 1.78 -0.64 -12.36
N GLN A 28 0.49 -0.91 -12.30
CA GLN A 28 -0.39 -0.47 -11.22
C GLN A 28 -1.40 -1.56 -10.84
N LEU A 29 -1.76 -1.58 -9.56
CA LEU A 29 -2.93 -2.29 -9.06
C LEU A 29 -3.96 -1.30 -8.54
N ARG A 30 -5.23 -1.67 -8.58
CA ARG A 30 -6.32 -0.90 -8.01
C ARG A 30 -7.32 -1.81 -7.28
N PHE A 31 -8.03 -1.24 -6.34
CA PHE A 31 -9.14 -1.92 -5.67
C PHE A 31 -10.07 -0.92 -4.98
N LEU A 32 -11.29 -1.37 -4.71
CA LEU A 32 -12.23 -0.67 -3.83
C LEU A 32 -12.01 -1.14 -2.39
N ARG A 33 -11.81 -0.22 -1.47
CA ARG A 33 -11.61 -0.55 -0.07
C ARG A 33 -12.85 -1.21 0.52
N HIS A 34 -12.71 -2.45 1.01
CA HIS A 34 -13.84 -3.25 1.49
C HIS A 34 -14.62 -2.58 2.64
N LYS A 35 -13.94 -1.94 3.59
CA LYS A 35 -14.56 -1.29 4.75
C LYS A 35 -15.51 -0.15 4.39
N THR A 36 -15.32 0.50 3.25
CA THR A 36 -16.08 1.68 2.83
C THR A 36 -17.00 1.40 1.64
N ARG A 37 -16.83 0.25 0.98
CA ARG A 37 -17.60 -0.11 -0.21
C ARG A 37 -19.12 -0.06 -0.02
N ASP A 38 -19.58 -0.54 1.14
CA ASP A 38 -21.02 -0.66 1.43
C ASP A 38 -21.60 0.57 2.14
N ARG A 39 -20.78 1.58 2.45
CA ARG A 39 -21.20 2.76 3.23
C ARG A 39 -21.37 4.04 2.42
N ASN A 40 -20.75 4.14 1.26
CA ASN A 40 -20.79 5.33 0.42
C ASN A 40 -20.92 4.94 -1.05
N GLU A 41 -21.88 5.54 -1.74
CA GLU A 41 -22.01 5.47 -3.20
C GLU A 41 -20.77 6.03 -3.94
N SER A 42 -19.90 6.74 -3.23
CA SER A 42 -18.65 7.33 -3.70
C SER A 42 -17.41 6.69 -3.11
N ALA A 43 -17.39 5.35 -2.90
CA ALA A 43 -16.20 4.66 -2.45
C ALA A 43 -15.06 4.88 -3.45
N SER A 44 -14.02 5.62 -3.03
CA SER A 44 -12.87 5.93 -3.89
C SER A 44 -12.07 4.67 -4.20
N GLU A 45 -11.73 4.48 -5.46
CA GLU A 45 -10.73 3.49 -5.85
C GLU A 45 -9.38 3.87 -5.28
N VAL A 46 -8.67 2.89 -4.76
CA VAL A 46 -7.25 3.04 -4.38
C VAL A 46 -6.42 2.48 -5.51
N ILE A 47 -5.56 3.32 -6.07
CA ILE A 47 -4.61 2.97 -7.13
C ILE A 47 -3.21 3.12 -6.55
N PHE A 48 -2.35 2.12 -6.72
CA PHE A 48 -0.97 2.18 -6.27
C PHE A 48 0.00 1.59 -7.30
N PRO A 49 1.24 2.11 -7.35
CA PRO A 49 2.23 1.67 -8.31
C PRO A 49 2.86 0.34 -7.88
N ILE A 50 3.23 -0.49 -8.84
CA ILE A 50 4.08 -1.65 -8.60
C ILE A 50 5.53 -1.21 -8.76
N THR A 51 6.18 -0.94 -7.64
CA THR A 51 7.62 -0.65 -7.62
C THR A 51 8.43 -1.89 -7.95
N PRO A 52 9.70 -1.77 -8.41
CA PRO A 52 10.56 -2.94 -8.68
C PRO A 52 10.68 -3.90 -7.50
N GLU A 53 10.66 -3.38 -6.28
CA GLU A 53 10.73 -4.16 -5.05
C GLU A 53 9.43 -4.91 -4.75
N LEU A 54 8.28 -4.25 -4.98
CA LEU A 54 6.97 -4.91 -4.88
C LEU A 54 6.83 -5.98 -5.97
N GLN A 55 7.30 -5.71 -7.19
CA GLN A 55 7.28 -6.68 -8.28
C GLN A 55 8.05 -7.95 -7.91
N LYS A 56 9.25 -7.85 -7.31
CA LYS A 56 10.01 -9.01 -6.84
C LYS A 56 9.23 -9.87 -5.81
N ILE A 57 8.42 -9.23 -4.98
CA ILE A 57 7.57 -9.94 -4.01
C ILE A 57 6.43 -10.65 -4.73
N ILE A 58 5.80 -9.97 -5.69
CA ILE A 58 4.71 -10.54 -6.50
C ILE A 58 5.23 -11.73 -7.31
N ASP A 59 6.37 -11.60 -7.98
CA ASP A 59 7.00 -12.66 -8.78
C ASP A 59 7.34 -13.90 -7.94
N LYS A 60 7.76 -13.68 -6.69
CA LYS A 60 8.16 -14.77 -5.81
C LYS A 60 7.01 -15.47 -5.10
N TYR A 61 5.98 -14.73 -4.72
CA TYR A 61 4.92 -15.20 -3.83
C TYR A 61 3.51 -15.07 -4.41
N GLY A 62 3.36 -14.38 -5.52
CA GLY A 62 2.09 -14.16 -6.17
C GLY A 62 1.67 -15.31 -7.09
N ASN A 63 0.43 -15.24 -7.51
CA ASN A 63 -0.07 -16.04 -8.63
C ASN A 63 0.38 -15.44 -9.95
N GLU A 64 0.45 -16.25 -10.98
CA GLU A 64 0.58 -15.74 -12.35
C GLU A 64 -0.59 -14.81 -12.69
N PRO A 65 -0.32 -13.65 -13.31
CA PRO A 65 -1.35 -12.68 -13.66
C PRO A 65 -2.40 -13.27 -14.61
N LYS A 66 -3.63 -13.29 -14.14
CA LYS A 66 -4.81 -13.68 -14.90
C LYS A 66 -5.97 -12.81 -14.44
N LEU A 67 -6.81 -12.37 -15.35
CA LEU A 67 -7.96 -11.51 -15.05
C LEU A 67 -8.79 -12.12 -13.90
N ASP A 68 -9.15 -11.27 -12.95
CA ASP A 68 -9.92 -11.59 -11.74
C ASP A 68 -9.27 -12.59 -10.77
N LYS A 69 -8.08 -13.11 -11.08
CA LYS A 69 -7.34 -13.97 -10.17
C LYS A 69 -6.72 -13.16 -9.04
N ARG A 70 -6.74 -13.70 -7.82
CA ARG A 70 -6.09 -13.06 -6.67
C ARG A 70 -4.59 -12.92 -6.90
N VAL A 71 -4.03 -11.79 -6.49
CA VAL A 71 -2.58 -11.54 -6.60
C VAL A 71 -1.80 -12.53 -5.74
N PHE A 72 -2.26 -12.81 -4.52
CA PHE A 72 -1.59 -13.76 -3.62
C PHE A 72 -2.42 -15.03 -3.39
N PRO A 73 -1.79 -16.23 -3.40
CA PRO A 73 -2.46 -17.52 -3.26
C PRO A 73 -2.83 -17.86 -1.81
N ILE A 74 -3.35 -16.89 -1.07
CA ILE A 74 -3.65 -17.03 0.36
C ILE A 74 -5.13 -17.36 0.60
N MET A 75 -6.00 -16.76 -0.20
CA MET A 75 -7.43 -17.03 -0.17
C MET A 75 -7.84 -17.84 -1.39
N SER A 76 -8.71 -18.83 -1.20
CA SER A 76 -9.33 -19.55 -2.30
C SER A 76 -10.22 -18.60 -3.12
N GLU A 77 -10.38 -18.89 -4.41
CA GLU A 77 -11.34 -18.19 -5.28
C GLU A 77 -12.80 -18.45 -4.84
N TRP A 78 -13.05 -19.63 -4.29
CA TRP A 78 -14.35 -20.09 -3.81
C TRP A 78 -14.42 -20.04 -2.28
N ILE A 79 -14.42 -18.83 -1.71
CA ILE A 79 -14.46 -18.64 -0.26
C ILE A 79 -15.75 -17.91 0.15
N THR A 80 -16.43 -18.39 1.19
CA THR A 80 -17.58 -17.66 1.74
C THR A 80 -17.13 -16.44 2.53
N PRO A 81 -18.00 -15.45 2.74
CA PRO A 81 -17.68 -14.26 3.54
C PRO A 81 -17.19 -14.62 4.97
N GLU A 82 -17.77 -15.64 5.59
CA GLU A 82 -17.39 -16.11 6.92
C GLU A 82 -15.99 -16.75 6.91
N GLN A 83 -15.72 -17.58 5.93
CA GLN A 83 -14.41 -18.20 5.73
C GLN A 83 -13.34 -17.15 5.44
N GLU A 84 -13.68 -16.11 4.69
CA GLU A 84 -12.79 -14.99 4.40
C GLU A 84 -12.36 -14.26 5.68
N VAL A 85 -13.31 -13.93 6.56
CA VAL A 85 -13.02 -13.34 7.88
C VAL A 85 -12.08 -14.24 8.68
N TRP A 86 -12.32 -15.54 8.68
CA TRP A 86 -11.50 -16.50 9.38
C TRP A 86 -10.07 -16.57 8.83
N VAL A 87 -9.89 -16.57 7.52
CA VAL A 87 -8.57 -16.52 6.87
C VAL A 87 -7.83 -15.24 7.25
N ILE A 88 -8.49 -14.08 7.20
CA ILE A 88 -7.89 -12.79 7.59
C ILE A 88 -7.42 -12.83 9.05
N GLN A 89 -8.25 -13.32 9.96
CA GLN A 89 -7.91 -13.43 11.39
C GLN A 89 -6.72 -14.37 11.62
N ARG A 90 -6.70 -15.53 10.93
CA ARG A 90 -5.60 -16.48 10.99
C ARG A 90 -4.29 -15.87 10.50
N TYR A 91 -4.30 -15.18 9.35
CA TYR A 91 -3.10 -14.52 8.82
C TYR A 91 -2.65 -13.37 9.70
N ASN A 92 -3.56 -12.62 10.29
CA ASN A 92 -3.21 -11.56 11.23
C ASN A 92 -2.50 -12.11 12.47
N ARG A 93 -2.93 -13.27 12.99
CA ARG A 93 -2.25 -13.99 14.07
C ARG A 93 -0.86 -14.45 13.61
N TYR A 94 -0.77 -15.10 12.47
CA TYR A 94 0.49 -15.57 11.88
C TYR A 94 1.52 -14.44 11.73
N ILE A 95 1.11 -13.28 11.20
CA ILE A 95 1.98 -12.11 11.10
C ILE A 95 2.48 -11.67 12.48
N ARG A 96 1.62 -11.58 13.49
CA ARG A 96 2.02 -11.16 14.83
C ARG A 96 3.03 -12.13 15.45
N GLU A 97 2.82 -13.43 15.32
CA GLU A 97 3.70 -14.46 15.87
C GLU A 97 5.09 -14.42 15.20
N HIS A 98 5.14 -14.26 13.88
CA HIS A 98 6.42 -14.19 13.16
C HIS A 98 7.14 -12.86 13.38
N MET A 99 6.42 -11.76 13.39
CA MET A 99 7.00 -10.45 13.66
C MET A 99 7.49 -10.32 15.10
N ALA A 100 6.85 -11.00 16.06
CA ALA A 100 7.35 -11.06 17.45
C ALA A 100 8.78 -11.62 17.51
N LYS A 101 9.07 -12.68 16.75
CA LYS A 101 10.43 -13.25 16.65
C LYS A 101 11.42 -12.27 15.98
N VAL A 102 10.96 -11.55 14.96
CA VAL A 102 11.81 -10.57 14.26
C VAL A 102 12.19 -9.41 15.18
N VAL A 103 11.23 -8.85 15.92
CA VAL A 103 11.50 -7.73 16.84
C VAL A 103 12.35 -8.16 18.03
N GLU A 104 12.18 -9.40 18.51
CA GLU A 104 13.04 -9.99 19.54
C GLU A 104 14.50 -10.08 19.05
N LEU A 105 14.73 -10.60 17.84
CA LEU A 105 16.06 -10.68 17.21
C LEU A 105 16.71 -9.31 17.01
N LEU A 106 15.90 -8.27 16.77
CA LEU A 106 16.36 -6.90 16.56
C LEU A 106 16.46 -6.08 17.84
N GLY A 107 16.10 -6.64 19.00
CA GLY A 107 16.08 -5.91 20.28
C GLY A 107 15.02 -4.80 20.36
N ILE A 108 13.94 -4.92 19.61
CA ILE A 108 12.83 -3.94 19.59
C ILE A 108 11.81 -4.34 20.64
N GLU A 109 11.53 -3.46 21.60
CA GLU A 109 10.62 -3.76 22.72
C GLU A 109 9.12 -3.73 22.34
N GLN A 110 8.78 -3.10 21.23
CA GLN A 110 7.39 -2.89 20.83
C GLN A 110 6.76 -4.16 20.25
N LYS A 111 5.48 -4.40 20.55
CA LYS A 111 4.73 -5.55 20.02
C LYS A 111 4.22 -5.24 18.60
N PRO A 112 4.71 -5.96 17.57
CA PRO A 112 4.33 -5.71 16.19
C PRO A 112 2.91 -6.18 15.89
N SER A 113 2.29 -5.52 14.92
CA SER A 113 1.01 -5.93 14.34
C SER A 113 1.01 -5.67 12.84
N SER A 114 0.06 -6.25 12.11
CA SER A 114 -0.10 -5.96 10.68
C SER A 114 -0.34 -4.47 10.39
N THR A 115 -0.89 -3.73 11.34
CA THR A 115 -1.14 -2.28 11.24
C THR A 115 0.15 -1.46 11.21
N TRP A 116 1.27 -1.98 11.73
CA TRP A 116 2.56 -1.28 11.68
C TRP A 116 3.01 -0.98 10.25
N ALA A 117 2.79 -1.91 9.32
CA ALA A 117 3.13 -1.67 7.92
C ALA A 117 2.43 -0.42 7.38
N ARG A 118 1.18 -0.22 7.79
CA ARG A 118 0.37 0.94 7.40
C ARG A 118 0.83 2.23 8.11
N HIS A 119 1.10 2.16 9.42
CA HIS A 119 1.65 3.29 10.17
C HIS A 119 3.02 3.69 9.64
N SER A 120 3.90 2.72 9.40
CA SER A 120 5.24 2.98 8.86
C SER A 120 5.18 3.63 7.48
N PHE A 121 4.28 3.17 6.59
CA PHE A 121 4.07 3.81 5.30
C PHE A 121 3.74 5.30 5.46
N ALA A 122 2.69 5.61 6.23
CA ALA A 122 2.25 6.99 6.42
C ALA A 122 3.32 7.85 7.11
N THR A 123 3.91 7.34 8.19
CA THR A 123 4.91 8.08 8.98
C THR A 123 6.17 8.34 8.16
N ASN A 124 6.68 7.33 7.47
CA ASN A 124 7.90 7.47 6.68
C ASN A 124 7.69 8.49 5.55
N LEU A 125 6.62 8.40 4.78
CA LEU A 125 6.35 9.38 3.73
C LEU A 125 6.09 10.79 4.28
N ASN A 126 5.38 10.92 5.38
CA ASN A 126 5.12 12.23 6.00
C ASN A 126 6.42 12.88 6.53
N ASN A 127 7.32 12.10 7.10
CA ASN A 127 8.56 12.61 7.67
C ASN A 127 9.52 13.16 6.62
N PHE A 128 9.40 12.74 5.36
CA PHE A 128 10.15 13.34 4.26
C PHE A 128 9.76 14.79 3.98
N GLY A 129 8.54 15.19 4.30
CA GLY A 129 8.05 16.54 4.09
C GLY A 129 7.95 16.99 2.62
N ILE A 130 8.17 16.06 1.68
CA ILE A 130 8.10 16.28 0.22
C ILE A 130 6.81 15.68 -0.34
N VAL A 131 6.37 14.56 0.24
CA VAL A 131 5.18 13.86 -0.22
C VAL A 131 3.92 14.55 0.29
N PRO A 132 3.00 14.94 -0.59
CA PRO A 132 1.77 15.60 -0.17
C PRO A 132 0.95 14.70 0.78
N TYR A 133 0.44 15.28 1.87
CA TYR A 133 -0.44 14.55 2.80
C TYR A 133 -1.65 13.92 2.09
N LYS A 134 -2.20 14.63 1.08
CA LYS A 134 -3.30 14.10 0.27
C LYS A 134 -2.92 12.80 -0.43
N TYR A 135 -1.70 12.69 -0.98
CA TYR A 135 -1.23 11.43 -1.58
C TYR A 135 -1.24 10.29 -0.56
N ILE A 136 -0.69 10.54 0.63
CA ILE A 136 -0.64 9.54 1.72
C ILE A 136 -2.05 9.10 2.12
N SER A 137 -2.97 10.05 2.26
CA SER A 137 -4.37 9.82 2.63
C SER A 137 -5.11 9.00 1.56
N ASP A 138 -5.00 9.39 0.30
CA ASP A 138 -5.65 8.74 -0.83
C ASP A 138 -5.11 7.31 -1.02
N SER A 139 -3.78 7.12 -0.98
CA SER A 139 -3.12 5.81 -1.04
C SER A 139 -3.59 4.86 0.05
N MET A 140 -3.88 5.38 1.22
CA MET A 140 -4.45 4.60 2.32
C MET A 140 -5.96 4.38 2.19
N GLY A 141 -6.60 4.89 1.16
CA GLY A 141 -8.04 4.80 0.93
C GLY A 141 -8.87 5.54 2.01
N HIS A 142 -8.34 6.61 2.56
CA HIS A 142 -9.12 7.52 3.38
C HIS A 142 -9.90 8.43 2.43
N SER A 143 -11.21 8.23 2.33
CA SER A 143 -12.10 9.17 1.64
C SER A 143 -11.97 10.53 2.33
N GLY A 144 -11.62 11.56 1.54
CA GLY A 144 -11.41 12.91 2.05
C GLY A 144 -12.63 13.40 2.83
N ASN A 145 -12.36 14.09 3.92
CA ASN A 145 -13.38 14.76 4.72
C ASN A 145 -14.02 15.91 3.91
N GLY A 146 -14.96 15.59 3.01
CA GLY A 146 -15.86 16.59 2.44
C GLY A 146 -15.24 17.75 1.64
N ASP A 147 -13.96 17.66 1.29
CA ASP A 147 -13.35 18.66 0.41
C ASP A 147 -13.84 18.42 -1.03
N ILE A 148 -14.76 19.30 -1.45
CA ILE A 148 -15.33 19.28 -2.81
C ILE A 148 -14.22 19.30 -3.86
N THR A 149 -13.12 19.98 -3.62
CA THR A 149 -11.95 20.06 -4.52
C THR A 149 -11.33 18.67 -4.78
N SER A 150 -11.35 17.79 -3.79
CA SER A 150 -10.85 16.42 -3.92
C SER A 150 -11.55 15.62 -5.02
N ASN A 151 -12.82 15.91 -5.30
CA ASN A 151 -13.60 15.23 -6.33
C ASN A 151 -13.19 15.65 -7.76
N TYR A 152 -12.51 16.79 -7.89
CA TYR A 152 -12.02 17.30 -9.19
C TYR A 152 -10.56 16.95 -9.45
N ILE A 153 -9.82 16.50 -8.44
CA ILE A 153 -8.42 16.10 -8.58
C ILE A 153 -8.40 14.60 -8.89
N GLY A 154 -7.99 14.25 -10.10
CA GLY A 154 -7.82 12.86 -10.52
C GLY A 154 -6.71 12.13 -9.74
N ALA A 155 -6.54 10.84 -10.05
CA ALA A 155 -5.44 10.04 -9.50
C ALA A 155 -4.08 10.66 -9.85
N TYR A 156 -3.09 10.47 -8.96
CA TYR A 156 -1.73 10.91 -9.22
C TYR A 156 -1.15 10.19 -10.45
N PRO A 157 -0.37 10.88 -11.29
CA PRO A 157 0.36 10.25 -12.39
C PRO A 157 1.31 9.16 -11.86
N LEU A 158 1.52 8.11 -12.68
CA LEU A 158 2.33 6.96 -12.28
C LEU A 158 3.77 7.34 -11.90
N ASP A 159 4.39 8.26 -12.65
CA ASP A 159 5.74 8.78 -12.38
C ASP A 159 5.83 9.42 -10.99
N LYS A 160 4.82 10.20 -10.59
CA LYS A 160 4.75 10.79 -9.25
C LYS A 160 4.52 9.75 -8.16
N MET A 161 3.67 8.75 -8.40
CA MET A 161 3.48 7.64 -7.46
C MET A 161 4.78 6.86 -7.24
N LEU A 162 5.52 6.58 -8.32
CA LEU A 162 6.81 5.90 -8.25
C LEU A 162 7.87 6.76 -7.53
N GLU A 163 7.90 8.08 -7.79
CA GLU A 163 8.77 9.03 -7.11
C GLU A 163 8.51 9.02 -5.60
N TYR A 164 7.26 9.13 -5.17
CA TYR A 164 6.91 9.14 -3.74
C TYR A 164 7.21 7.81 -3.06
N ASN A 165 6.88 6.69 -3.70
CA ASN A 165 7.13 5.37 -3.14
C ASN A 165 8.61 4.97 -3.13
N TRP A 166 9.43 5.64 -3.95
CA TRP A 166 10.87 5.45 -3.94
C TRP A 166 11.51 5.74 -2.57
N TYR A 167 10.92 6.63 -1.79
CA TYR A 167 11.41 6.96 -0.45
C TYR A 167 11.17 5.88 0.60
N LEU A 168 10.33 4.88 0.35
CA LEU A 168 9.95 3.87 1.34
C LEU A 168 11.07 2.88 1.71
N LEU A 169 12.11 2.73 0.90
CA LEU A 169 13.02 1.59 0.97
C LEU A 169 14.49 1.90 1.24
N ASN A 170 14.85 3.13 1.50
CA ASN A 170 16.28 3.42 1.58
C ASN A 170 16.59 4.41 2.70
N GLU A 171 17.27 3.93 3.76
CA GLU A 171 17.75 4.76 4.85
C GLU A 171 18.72 5.85 4.38
N GLU A 172 19.60 5.56 3.40
CA GLU A 172 20.45 6.59 2.79
C GLU A 172 19.63 7.63 2.01
N ARG A 173 18.53 7.19 1.39
CA ARG A 173 17.59 8.07 0.71
C ARG A 173 16.77 8.85 1.75
N GLN A 174 16.43 8.22 2.87
CA GLN A 174 15.81 8.87 4.02
C GLN A 174 16.74 9.94 4.59
N ASN A 175 18.00 9.65 4.78
CA ASN A 175 18.99 10.57 5.31
C ASN A 175 19.35 11.69 4.31
N LYS A 176 19.39 11.42 2.99
CA LYS A 176 19.60 12.44 1.94
C LYS A 176 18.40 13.37 1.74
N ALA A 177 17.18 12.89 1.99
CA ALA A 177 15.99 13.74 1.95
C ALA A 177 15.92 14.72 3.14
N THR A 178 16.60 14.41 4.23
CA THR A 178 16.80 15.35 5.35
C THR A 178 17.78 16.47 4.97
N ASP A 179 18.55 16.33 3.90
CA ASP A 179 19.34 17.41 3.33
C ASP A 179 18.42 18.31 2.47
N LYS A 180 17.58 19.09 3.18
CA LYS A 180 16.64 20.06 2.58
C LYS A 180 17.29 20.96 1.52
N GLN A 181 18.60 21.19 1.61
CA GLN A 181 19.34 21.99 0.64
C GLN A 181 19.45 21.32 -0.73
N MET A 182 19.66 20.03 -0.78
CA MET A 182 19.86 19.30 -2.04
C MET A 182 18.56 19.15 -2.85
N VAL A 183 17.42 18.99 -2.16
CA VAL A 183 16.09 18.94 -2.81
C VAL A 183 15.68 20.31 -3.32
N LEU A 184 15.98 21.37 -2.57
CA LEU A 184 15.74 22.76 -3.01
C LEU A 184 16.60 23.17 -4.21
N GLU A 185 17.78 22.61 -4.37
CA GLU A 185 18.64 22.82 -5.54
C GLU A 185 18.15 22.06 -6.79
N LEU A 186 17.57 20.86 -6.61
CA LEU A 186 16.96 20.12 -7.70
C LEU A 186 15.67 20.77 -8.23
N LEU A 187 14.93 21.45 -7.37
CA LEU A 187 13.71 22.18 -7.75
C LEU A 187 13.99 23.58 -8.34
N LYS A 188 15.24 24.05 -8.30
CA LYS A 188 15.67 25.33 -8.91
C LYS A 188 16.31 25.17 -10.29
N LYS A 189 16.50 23.96 -10.76
CA LYS A 189 16.95 23.60 -12.11
C LYS A 189 15.77 23.15 -12.96
#